data_1e44cc4dbe04a97ab9a2b74f1f47e6f0
#
_entry.id   1e44cc4dbe04a97ab9a2b74f1f47e6f0
#
_cell.length_a   1.000
_cell.length_b   1.000
_cell.length_c   1.000
_cell.angle_alpha   90.00
_cell.angle_beta   90.00
_cell.angle_gamma   90.00
#
_symmetry.space_group_name_H-M   'P 1'
#
loop_
_entity.id
_entity.type
_entity.pdbx_description
1 polymer ?
#
loop_
_entity_poly.entity_id
_entity_poly.type
_entity_poly.pdbx_seq_one_letter_code
_entity_poly.pdbx_strand_id
1 'polypeptide(L)'
;MPFLKLSLALLLTSLLLTSSMGNAVHAADHKETDKNKVRVWYSSEKDPASRSWYDGPKEVKYALDEQPPLTLTKKKASDSKAIYVDPSQRYQSMLGIGSSLEESTIHNISKMSSGKREEVLKKLVDPKEGIGMDVMRITIGTSDFTAQEFYTYDDMPKGKKDPKLKHFSIQKDIDLNITATIKQALHINPKLKIIASPWSPPAWMKTNESLSRGKLKHQYVDELAAYYRKCIEAYKKQGIPIYAMTLQNEPLLEIDYPSMYMPPEQQRELAITLKKEMKKHVIDTKIWIYDHNASGAWNYIPPILDDKKGNQAADGIAFHDYDGDLSVMAEIGRRYPEKSIHLTERSVWGTEGADRIAQYFRNGASSYNAWVTMLDSHIQTHHWIGTPDPTLFIQDAINPDRYWNIPIYHMTGNFSKFVDRGAKRIESNYGSKNTVTNVSFLNPDQSIVSVVINQTSSDQTFHVVSEDKQFEAVIPAKTVATYKWDHKK
;
A
#
# COMPACT_ATOMS: atom_id res chain seq x y z
N MET A 1 -48.29 37.19 -46.91
CA MET A 1 -49.77 37.18 -46.82
C MET A 1 -50.23 35.85 -46.30
N PRO A 2 -51.24 35.73 -45.41
CA PRO A 2 -51.52 36.48 -44.18
C PRO A 2 -51.49 35.59 -42.95
N PHE A 3 -51.16 36.11 -41.79
CA PHE A 3 -51.98 36.42 -40.61
C PHE A 3 -53.05 35.38 -40.21
N LEU A 4 -52.95 34.82 -38.99
CA LEU A 4 -53.97 35.06 -37.97
C LEU A 4 -53.47 34.61 -36.58
N LYS A 5 -53.74 35.36 -35.68
CA LYS A 5 -53.70 35.73 -34.30
C LYS A 5 -54.63 34.90 -33.38
N LEU A 6 -54.28 34.95 -32.10
CA LEU A 6 -55.12 34.91 -30.86
C LEU A 6 -55.66 33.53 -30.44
N SER A 7 -55.73 33.15 -29.18
CA SER A 7 -55.98 33.91 -27.93
C SER A 7 -55.63 33.07 -26.68
N LEU A 8 -55.27 33.76 -25.69
CA LEU A 8 -55.28 33.65 -24.22
C LEU A 8 -56.44 32.83 -23.62
N ALA A 9 -56.16 31.96 -22.63
CA ALA A 9 -57.05 31.64 -21.53
C ALA A 9 -56.24 31.30 -20.29
N LEU A 10 -56.28 32.21 -19.30
CA LEU A 10 -55.96 31.99 -17.88
C LEU A 10 -57.00 31.02 -17.28
N LEU A 11 -56.51 30.03 -16.51
CA LEU A 11 -57.31 29.42 -15.48
C LEU A 11 -56.44 29.32 -14.21
N LEU A 12 -56.78 30.16 -13.22
CA LEU A 12 -56.40 29.99 -11.80
C LEU A 12 -57.14 28.76 -11.26
N THR A 13 -56.40 27.87 -10.63
CA THR A 13 -56.92 27.02 -9.56
C THR A 13 -55.95 26.94 -8.42
N SER A 14 -56.39 27.47 -7.31
CA SER A 14 -55.83 27.36 -5.96
C SER A 14 -55.86 25.90 -5.51
N LEU A 15 -54.72 25.37 -5.00
CA LEU A 15 -54.72 24.20 -4.11
C LEU A 15 -53.70 24.36 -2.98
N LEU A 16 -54.20 24.65 -1.82
CA LEU A 16 -53.91 24.13 -0.48
C LEU A 16 -52.44 23.77 -0.14
N LEU A 17 -51.87 24.66 0.66
CA LEU A 17 -50.82 24.32 1.64
C LEU A 17 -51.39 23.31 2.67
N THR A 18 -50.83 22.07 2.64
CA THR A 18 -50.92 21.19 3.81
C THR A 18 -49.65 20.38 3.93
N SER A 19 -49.09 20.43 5.14
CA SER A 19 -48.18 19.48 5.77
C SER A 19 -46.72 19.37 5.25
N SER A 20 -45.87 20.18 5.83
CA SER A 20 -44.42 19.92 5.94
C SER A 20 -43.95 19.77 7.38
N MET A 21 -44.73 19.14 8.25
CA MET A 21 -44.31 18.86 9.64
C MET A 21 -44.00 17.38 9.93
N GLY A 22 -44.09 16.49 8.93
CA GLY A 22 -43.85 15.05 9.14
C GLY A 22 -42.39 14.57 8.97
N ASN A 23 -41.54 15.32 8.26
CA ASN A 23 -40.22 14.83 7.91
C ASN A 23 -39.07 15.29 8.82
N ALA A 24 -39.31 16.22 9.76
CA ALA A 24 -38.24 16.69 10.66
C ALA A 24 -38.02 15.75 11.87
N VAL A 25 -39.06 15.03 12.30
CA VAL A 25 -38.93 14.10 13.44
C VAL A 25 -38.19 12.82 13.02
N HIS A 26 -38.41 12.32 11.80
CA HIS A 26 -37.70 11.12 11.33
C HIS A 26 -36.23 11.35 11.00
N ALA A 27 -35.81 12.57 10.57
CA ALA A 27 -34.43 12.89 10.30
C ALA A 27 -33.60 13.09 11.58
N ALA A 28 -34.22 13.53 12.67
CA ALA A 28 -33.54 13.69 13.95
C ALA A 28 -33.34 12.33 14.65
N ASP A 29 -34.34 11.42 14.60
CA ASP A 29 -34.25 10.08 15.17
C ASP A 29 -33.21 9.21 14.42
N HIS A 30 -33.08 9.33 13.10
CA HIS A 30 -32.02 8.62 12.34
C HIS A 30 -30.63 9.12 12.66
N LYS A 31 -30.42 10.40 12.99
CA LYS A 31 -29.10 10.92 13.37
C LYS A 31 -28.68 10.51 14.80
N GLU A 32 -29.62 10.35 15.70
CA GLU A 32 -29.31 9.98 17.09
C GLU A 32 -29.06 8.47 17.23
N THR A 33 -29.75 7.64 16.44
CA THR A 33 -29.54 6.19 16.39
C THR A 33 -28.20 5.80 15.74
N ASP A 34 -27.59 6.63 14.89
CA ASP A 34 -26.31 6.33 14.23
C ASP A 34 -25.08 6.56 15.12
N LYS A 35 -25.15 7.46 16.11
CA LYS A 35 -24.03 7.81 17.00
C LYS A 35 -23.54 6.68 17.91
N ASN A 36 -24.35 5.68 18.14
CA ASN A 36 -24.02 4.53 19.00
C ASN A 36 -23.83 3.23 18.21
N LYS A 37 -23.72 3.30 16.89
CA LYS A 37 -23.49 2.13 16.04
C LYS A 37 -22.01 1.88 15.81
N VAL A 38 -21.61 0.62 15.88
CA VAL A 38 -20.32 0.11 15.42
C VAL A 38 -20.57 -0.70 14.16
N ARG A 39 -20.09 -0.23 13.03
CA ARG A 39 -20.15 -0.97 11.78
C ARG A 39 -19.03 -2.03 11.75
N VAL A 40 -19.31 -3.17 11.15
CA VAL A 40 -18.46 -4.36 11.25
C VAL A 40 -18.30 -5.00 9.87
N TRP A 41 -17.06 -5.40 9.49
CA TRP A 41 -16.79 -6.16 8.27
C TRP A 41 -15.86 -7.32 8.57
N TYR A 42 -16.15 -8.47 7.98
CA TYR A 42 -15.38 -9.70 8.16
C TYR A 42 -14.71 -10.15 6.88
N SER A 43 -13.48 -10.66 7.02
CA SER A 43 -12.77 -11.47 6.00
C SER A 43 -12.25 -12.72 6.66
N SER A 44 -12.46 -13.89 6.06
CA SER A 44 -11.97 -15.16 6.59
C SER A 44 -10.91 -15.78 5.68
N GLU A 45 -9.99 -16.52 6.27
CA GLU A 45 -9.20 -17.46 5.52
C GLU A 45 -9.93 -18.78 5.35
N LYS A 46 -9.55 -19.52 4.33
CA LYS A 46 -9.78 -20.95 4.21
C LYS A 46 -8.41 -21.61 4.35
N ASP A 47 -8.18 -22.76 4.00
CA ASP A 47 -6.94 -23.51 4.16
C ASP A 47 -5.68 -22.68 3.77
N PRO A 48 -4.69 -22.51 4.66
CA PRO A 48 -3.51 -21.69 4.43
C PRO A 48 -2.44 -22.32 3.52
N ALA A 49 -2.67 -23.49 2.91
CA ALA A 49 -1.71 -24.10 2.00
C ALA A 49 -1.43 -23.19 0.81
N SER A 50 -0.31 -22.49 0.84
CA SER A 50 0.01 -21.35 -0.01
C SER A 50 -0.07 -21.61 -1.52
N ARG A 51 0.21 -22.84 -1.97
CA ARG A 51 0.22 -23.17 -3.40
C ARG A 51 -1.14 -23.59 -3.95
N SER A 52 -2.03 -24.06 -3.12
CA SER A 52 -3.38 -24.43 -3.58
C SER A 52 -4.16 -23.24 -4.15
N TRP A 53 -3.74 -22.01 -3.89
CA TRP A 53 -4.35 -20.81 -4.44
C TRP A 53 -4.12 -20.64 -5.94
N TYR A 54 -3.01 -21.15 -6.48
CA TYR A 54 -2.72 -21.12 -7.91
C TYR A 54 -3.55 -22.14 -8.72
N ASP A 55 -4.13 -23.15 -8.06
CA ASP A 55 -4.95 -24.18 -8.72
C ASP A 55 -6.36 -23.71 -9.09
N GLY A 56 -6.79 -22.56 -8.60
CA GLY A 56 -8.10 -21.98 -8.87
C GLY A 56 -8.71 -21.24 -7.67
N PRO A 57 -9.86 -20.61 -7.87
CA PRO A 57 -10.55 -19.86 -6.82
C PRO A 57 -10.95 -20.78 -5.68
N LYS A 58 -10.86 -20.27 -4.46
CA LYS A 58 -11.30 -20.97 -3.24
C LYS A 58 -12.40 -20.15 -2.57
N GLU A 59 -13.48 -20.81 -2.18
CA GLU A 59 -14.54 -20.15 -1.41
C GLU A 59 -14.07 -19.85 0.01
N VAL A 60 -14.39 -18.66 0.47
CA VAL A 60 -14.21 -18.21 1.85
C VAL A 60 -15.57 -17.88 2.47
N LYS A 61 -15.68 -17.99 3.77
CA LYS A 61 -16.94 -17.70 4.46
C LYS A 61 -17.28 -16.20 4.41
N TYR A 62 -16.27 -15.34 4.52
CA TYR A 62 -16.40 -13.89 4.50
C TYR A 62 -15.37 -13.28 3.56
N ALA A 63 -15.82 -12.37 2.70
CA ALA A 63 -15.02 -11.71 1.65
C ALA A 63 -15.08 -10.19 1.78
N LEU A 64 -14.76 -9.66 2.94
CA LEU A 64 -14.93 -8.25 3.35
C LEU A 64 -16.42 -7.88 3.47
N ASP A 65 -17.23 -8.80 3.99
CA ASP A 65 -18.68 -8.68 4.09
C ASP A 65 -19.10 -7.85 5.30
N GLU A 66 -19.97 -6.88 5.07
CA GLU A 66 -20.58 -6.10 6.15
C GLU A 66 -21.50 -6.98 6.99
N GLN A 67 -21.34 -6.91 8.30
CA GLN A 67 -22.09 -7.65 9.29
C GLN A 67 -23.13 -6.75 9.95
N PRO A 68 -24.14 -7.31 10.65
CA PRO A 68 -25.04 -6.53 11.47
C PRO A 68 -24.26 -5.61 12.43
N PRO A 69 -24.64 -4.34 12.57
CA PRO A 69 -23.94 -3.41 13.43
C PRO A 69 -24.10 -3.78 14.90
N LEU A 70 -23.03 -3.50 15.68
CA LEU A 70 -23.09 -3.59 17.14
C LEU A 70 -23.47 -2.25 17.75
N THR A 71 -23.83 -2.26 19.04
CA THR A 71 -24.26 -1.06 19.78
C THR A 71 -23.21 -0.69 20.83
N LEU A 72 -22.75 0.57 20.81
CA LEU A 72 -21.96 1.16 21.89
C LEU A 72 -22.85 1.32 23.13
N THR A 73 -22.39 0.77 24.22
CA THR A 73 -23.05 0.87 25.55
C THR A 73 -22.12 1.57 26.54
N LYS A 74 -22.65 2.00 27.68
CA LYS A 74 -21.82 2.55 28.74
C LYS A 74 -20.85 1.48 29.27
N LYS A 75 -19.62 1.86 29.52
CA LYS A 75 -18.58 0.97 30.06
C LYS A 75 -19.03 0.35 31.37
N LYS A 76 -18.94 -0.97 31.48
CA LYS A 76 -19.10 -1.74 32.72
C LYS A 76 -17.73 -1.88 33.43
N ALA A 77 -17.65 -2.62 34.52
CA ALA A 77 -16.42 -2.88 35.24
C ALA A 77 -15.32 -3.50 34.32
N SER A 78 -14.06 -3.38 34.72
CA SER A 78 -12.91 -3.85 33.91
C SER A 78 -13.00 -5.34 33.56
N ASP A 79 -12.70 -5.65 32.29
CA ASP A 79 -12.63 -7.01 31.76
C ASP A 79 -11.17 -7.29 31.31
N SER A 80 -10.59 -8.37 31.83
CA SER A 80 -9.22 -8.78 31.47
C SER A 80 -9.05 -9.21 30.02
N LYS A 81 -10.16 -9.50 29.32
CA LYS A 81 -10.18 -9.85 27.89
C LYS A 81 -10.52 -8.67 26.98
N ALA A 82 -10.64 -7.45 27.52
CA ALA A 82 -10.99 -6.29 26.73
C ALA A 82 -9.81 -5.75 25.94
N ILE A 83 -10.11 -5.28 24.74
CA ILE A 83 -9.25 -4.38 23.97
C ILE A 83 -9.54 -2.95 24.42
N TYR A 84 -8.56 -2.31 25.05
CA TYR A 84 -8.66 -0.92 25.49
C TYR A 84 -8.07 -0.01 24.41
N VAL A 85 -8.90 0.88 23.86
CA VAL A 85 -8.52 1.83 22.81
C VAL A 85 -8.49 3.24 23.41
N ASP A 86 -7.32 3.90 23.32
CA ASP A 86 -7.12 5.27 23.80
C ASP A 86 -6.82 6.23 22.64
N PRO A 87 -7.81 6.98 22.14
CA PRO A 87 -7.63 7.92 21.02
C PRO A 87 -6.85 9.19 21.41
N SER A 88 -6.57 9.40 22.70
CA SER A 88 -5.74 10.52 23.16
C SER A 88 -4.26 10.27 22.91
N GLN A 89 -3.81 9.02 22.95
CA GLN A 89 -2.44 8.64 22.67
C GLN A 89 -2.27 8.32 21.18
N ARG A 90 -1.60 9.22 20.47
CA ARG A 90 -1.45 9.17 19.00
C ARG A 90 0.00 8.96 18.62
N TYR A 91 0.20 8.19 17.55
CA TYR A 91 1.50 7.85 17.00
C TYR A 91 1.64 8.35 15.56
N GLN A 92 2.29 7.58 14.69
CA GLN A 92 2.52 7.97 13.31
C GLN A 92 1.22 8.25 12.52
N SER A 93 1.37 9.08 11.50
CA SER A 93 0.31 9.31 10.51
C SER A 93 0.41 8.28 9.40
N MET A 94 -0.73 7.72 8.99
CA MET A 94 -0.81 6.78 7.89
C MET A 94 -0.64 7.47 6.54
N LEU A 95 0.28 6.98 5.72
CA LEU A 95 0.39 7.33 4.31
C LEU A 95 -0.59 6.51 3.48
N GLY A 96 -0.67 5.21 3.76
CA GLY A 96 -1.58 4.31 3.08
C GLY A 96 -1.11 2.87 3.00
N ILE A 97 -1.94 2.05 2.37
CA ILE A 97 -1.71 0.63 2.19
C ILE A 97 -1.81 0.34 0.69
N GLY A 98 -0.92 -0.50 0.20
CA GLY A 98 -0.85 -0.77 -1.21
C GLY A 98 -0.17 -2.08 -1.58
N SER A 99 0.17 -2.17 -2.84
CA SER A 99 0.89 -3.30 -3.43
C SER A 99 1.81 -2.79 -4.54
N SER A 100 2.40 -3.70 -5.31
CA SER A 100 3.27 -3.35 -6.43
C SER A 100 2.50 -3.31 -7.76
N LEU A 101 2.96 -2.46 -8.66
CA LEU A 101 2.65 -2.48 -10.09
C LEU A 101 3.96 -2.70 -10.86
N GLU A 102 4.62 -3.81 -10.57
CA GLU A 102 5.82 -4.27 -11.27
C GLU A 102 5.45 -4.87 -12.64
N GLU A 103 6.46 -5.11 -13.46
CA GLU A 103 6.24 -5.53 -14.85
C GLU A 103 5.46 -6.84 -14.98
N SER A 104 5.67 -7.86 -14.13
CA SER A 104 4.91 -9.11 -14.16
C SER A 104 3.41 -8.89 -13.96
N THR A 105 3.03 -8.09 -12.97
CA THR A 105 1.64 -7.72 -12.73
C THR A 105 1.04 -7.03 -13.95
N ILE A 106 1.76 -6.04 -14.51
CA ILE A 106 1.28 -5.26 -15.65
C ILE A 106 1.22 -6.11 -16.92
N HIS A 107 2.20 -6.99 -17.12
CA HIS A 107 2.19 -7.96 -18.22
C HIS A 107 0.93 -8.85 -18.17
N ASN A 108 0.59 -9.38 -17.00
CA ASN A 108 -0.60 -10.21 -16.83
C ASN A 108 -1.89 -9.40 -17.04
N ILE A 109 -2.00 -8.21 -16.44
CA ILE A 109 -3.14 -7.30 -16.66
C ILE A 109 -3.26 -6.93 -18.14
N SER A 110 -2.16 -6.72 -18.85
CA SER A 110 -2.15 -6.32 -20.27
C SER A 110 -2.68 -7.41 -21.21
N LYS A 111 -2.65 -8.68 -20.81
CA LYS A 111 -3.26 -9.79 -21.56
C LYS A 111 -4.79 -9.80 -21.49
N MET A 112 -5.38 -9.09 -20.52
CA MET A 112 -6.82 -9.05 -20.32
C MET A 112 -7.50 -8.12 -21.33
N SER A 113 -8.78 -8.35 -21.60
CA SER A 113 -9.64 -7.37 -22.27
C SER A 113 -9.70 -6.04 -21.51
N SER A 114 -10.01 -4.96 -22.20
CA SER A 114 -10.03 -3.62 -21.58
C SER A 114 -10.95 -3.54 -20.36
N GLY A 115 -12.13 -4.17 -20.44
CA GLY A 115 -13.08 -4.20 -19.32
C GLY A 115 -12.54 -4.96 -18.11
N LYS A 116 -11.82 -6.07 -18.33
CA LYS A 116 -11.23 -6.84 -17.22
C LYS A 116 -10.02 -6.13 -16.60
N ARG A 117 -9.22 -5.43 -17.40
CA ARG A 117 -8.15 -4.57 -16.87
C ARG A 117 -8.70 -3.50 -15.93
N GLU A 118 -9.75 -2.81 -16.36
CA GLU A 118 -10.40 -1.79 -15.53
C GLU A 118 -10.99 -2.40 -14.25
N GLU A 119 -11.65 -3.56 -14.34
CA GLU A 119 -12.20 -4.27 -13.18
C GLU A 119 -11.13 -4.61 -12.14
N VAL A 120 -9.98 -5.15 -12.55
CA VAL A 120 -8.85 -5.47 -11.65
C VAL A 120 -8.32 -4.20 -10.97
N LEU A 121 -8.10 -3.13 -11.75
CA LEU A 121 -7.58 -1.89 -11.19
C LEU A 121 -8.59 -1.23 -10.24
N LYS A 122 -9.90 -1.26 -10.55
CA LYS A 122 -10.95 -0.82 -9.62
C LYS A 122 -10.93 -1.63 -8.33
N LYS A 123 -10.86 -2.96 -8.42
CA LYS A 123 -10.75 -3.80 -7.21
C LYS A 123 -9.59 -3.38 -6.32
N LEU A 124 -8.45 -3.01 -6.91
CA LEU A 124 -7.28 -2.59 -6.13
C LEU A 124 -7.45 -1.19 -5.51
N VAL A 125 -7.71 -0.17 -6.36
CA VAL A 125 -7.50 1.21 -5.95
C VAL A 125 -8.78 2.03 -5.77
N ASP A 126 -9.96 1.57 -6.22
CA ASP A 126 -11.20 2.30 -6.03
C ASP A 126 -11.65 2.21 -4.56
N PRO A 127 -11.82 3.34 -3.85
CA PRO A 127 -12.20 3.32 -2.45
C PRO A 127 -13.65 2.90 -2.20
N LYS A 128 -14.50 2.90 -3.23
CA LYS A 128 -15.92 2.52 -3.13
C LYS A 128 -16.14 1.09 -3.58
N GLU A 129 -15.74 0.77 -4.81
CA GLU A 129 -15.98 -0.52 -5.45
C GLU A 129 -14.92 -1.57 -5.11
N GLY A 130 -13.68 -1.14 -4.78
CA GLY A 130 -12.55 -1.99 -4.43
C GLY A 130 -12.17 -1.95 -2.95
N ILE A 131 -10.93 -2.36 -2.67
CA ILE A 131 -10.34 -2.30 -1.33
C ILE A 131 -9.63 -0.97 -1.04
N GLY A 132 -9.62 -0.03 -1.99
CA GLY A 132 -9.16 1.34 -1.76
C GLY A 132 -7.68 1.49 -1.47
N MET A 133 -6.83 0.66 -2.05
CA MET A 133 -5.37 0.86 -1.93
C MET A 133 -5.00 2.25 -2.45
N ASP A 134 -4.18 2.97 -1.72
CA ASP A 134 -3.85 4.36 -2.02
C ASP A 134 -2.34 4.62 -2.13
N VAL A 135 -1.53 3.56 -2.10
CA VAL A 135 -0.09 3.56 -2.37
C VAL A 135 0.23 2.44 -3.34
N MET A 136 1.01 2.70 -4.40
CA MET A 136 1.51 1.66 -5.30
C MET A 136 3.01 1.82 -5.50
N ARG A 137 3.73 0.69 -5.41
CA ARG A 137 5.18 0.63 -5.65
C ARG A 137 5.44 0.16 -7.08
N ILE A 138 6.26 0.91 -7.80
CA ILE A 138 6.72 0.57 -9.15
C ILE A 138 8.23 0.34 -9.17
N THR A 139 8.71 -0.37 -10.17
CA THR A 139 10.14 -0.56 -10.40
C THR A 139 10.70 0.51 -11.33
N ILE A 140 11.96 0.89 -11.16
CA ILE A 140 12.72 1.68 -12.12
C ILE A 140 13.59 0.70 -12.91
N GLY A 141 13.21 0.43 -14.15
CA GLY A 141 13.70 -0.71 -14.91
C GLY A 141 13.10 -2.03 -14.41
N THR A 142 13.75 -3.14 -14.68
CA THR A 142 13.28 -4.47 -14.28
C THR A 142 13.66 -4.86 -12.86
N SER A 143 12.77 -5.65 -12.21
CA SER A 143 13.05 -6.39 -11.00
C SER A 143 13.26 -7.89 -11.31
N ASP A 144 13.22 -8.72 -10.27
CA ASP A 144 13.11 -10.18 -10.37
C ASP A 144 11.72 -10.65 -10.86
N PHE A 145 10.68 -9.82 -10.74
CA PHE A 145 9.34 -10.09 -11.25
C PHE A 145 9.10 -9.35 -12.58
N THR A 146 9.54 -9.98 -13.65
CA THR A 146 9.39 -9.49 -15.03
C THR A 146 9.26 -10.65 -16.01
N ALA A 147 8.47 -10.45 -17.06
CA ALA A 147 8.37 -11.34 -18.22
C ALA A 147 9.42 -11.00 -19.30
N GLN A 148 10.21 -9.94 -19.09
CA GLN A 148 11.16 -9.39 -20.06
C GLN A 148 12.59 -9.80 -19.72
N GLU A 149 13.50 -9.63 -20.71
CA GLU A 149 14.91 -9.52 -20.42
C GLU A 149 15.17 -8.29 -19.53
N PHE A 150 16.16 -8.40 -18.65
CA PHE A 150 16.50 -7.30 -17.75
C PHE A 150 16.93 -6.05 -18.51
N TYR A 151 16.40 -4.91 -18.13
CA TYR A 151 16.71 -3.62 -18.71
C TYR A 151 16.72 -2.48 -17.69
N THR A 152 17.40 -1.40 -18.08
CA THR A 152 17.30 -0.08 -17.46
C THR A 152 16.91 0.95 -18.52
N TYR A 153 16.87 2.22 -18.15
CA TYR A 153 16.52 3.29 -19.10
C TYR A 153 17.72 3.89 -19.83
N ASP A 154 18.92 3.32 -19.63
CA ASP A 154 20.15 3.77 -20.29
C ASP A 154 21.14 2.60 -20.54
N ASP A 155 20.62 1.54 -21.13
CA ASP A 155 21.40 0.35 -21.45
C ASP A 155 22.34 0.63 -22.64
N MET A 156 23.62 0.35 -22.44
CA MET A 156 24.66 0.54 -23.44
C MET A 156 25.24 -0.80 -23.91
N PRO A 157 25.70 -0.90 -25.16
CA PRO A 157 26.48 -2.05 -25.61
C PRO A 157 27.67 -2.31 -24.69
N LYS A 158 28.07 -3.56 -24.54
CA LYS A 158 29.21 -3.98 -23.70
C LYS A 158 30.44 -3.10 -23.93
N GLY A 159 31.03 -2.58 -22.86
CA GLY A 159 32.19 -1.70 -22.89
C GLY A 159 31.89 -0.25 -23.31
N LYS A 160 30.69 0.09 -23.69
CA LYS A 160 30.26 1.48 -23.94
C LYS A 160 29.64 2.10 -22.68
N LYS A 161 29.71 3.43 -22.60
CA LYS A 161 29.22 4.22 -21.46
C LYS A 161 28.50 5.46 -21.97
N ASP A 162 27.53 5.96 -21.19
CA ASP A 162 26.89 7.24 -21.48
C ASP A 162 26.84 8.19 -20.26
N PRO A 163 27.99 8.75 -19.84
CA PRO A 163 28.01 9.65 -18.67
C PRO A 163 27.15 10.90 -18.81
N LYS A 164 26.72 11.25 -20.01
CA LYS A 164 25.81 12.38 -20.26
C LYS A 164 24.35 11.97 -20.35
N LEU A 165 24.06 10.67 -20.18
CA LEU A 165 22.70 10.10 -20.24
C LEU A 165 21.93 10.56 -21.50
N LYS A 166 22.61 10.55 -22.66
CA LYS A 166 22.02 10.96 -23.96
C LYS A 166 21.07 9.90 -24.50
N HIS A 167 21.29 8.64 -24.15
CA HIS A 167 20.48 7.49 -24.56
C HIS A 167 19.37 7.16 -23.56
N PHE A 168 19.28 7.91 -22.46
CA PHE A 168 18.23 7.72 -21.46
C PHE A 168 16.83 7.81 -22.07
N SER A 169 16.04 6.75 -21.89
CA SER A 169 14.64 6.69 -22.35
C SER A 169 13.82 5.70 -21.53
N ILE A 170 12.62 6.09 -21.12
CA ILE A 170 11.60 5.19 -20.53
C ILE A 170 10.70 4.54 -21.59
N GLN A 171 11.12 4.54 -22.87
CA GLN A 171 10.31 4.05 -23.96
C GLN A 171 9.87 2.59 -23.78
N LYS A 172 10.73 1.76 -23.18
CA LYS A 172 10.39 0.36 -22.85
C LYS A 172 9.17 0.27 -21.93
N ASP A 173 9.08 1.11 -20.89
CA ASP A 173 7.93 1.14 -19.99
C ASP A 173 6.65 1.64 -20.68
N ILE A 174 6.79 2.49 -21.69
CA ILE A 174 5.66 2.94 -22.51
C ILE A 174 5.19 1.79 -23.40
N ASP A 175 6.10 1.12 -24.09
CA ASP A 175 5.81 0.02 -25.03
C ASP A 175 5.23 -1.21 -24.29
N LEU A 176 5.64 -1.45 -23.06
CA LEU A 176 5.15 -2.52 -22.19
C LEU A 176 3.85 -2.16 -21.43
N ASN A 177 3.20 -1.05 -21.77
CA ASN A 177 1.98 -0.55 -21.09
C ASN A 177 2.13 -0.21 -19.60
N ILE A 178 3.35 -0.12 -19.07
CA ILE A 178 3.58 0.20 -17.66
C ILE A 178 3.00 1.58 -17.34
N THR A 179 3.40 2.61 -18.10
CA THR A 179 2.90 3.97 -17.91
C THR A 179 1.38 4.08 -18.15
N ALA A 180 0.85 3.34 -19.12
CA ALA A 180 -0.59 3.34 -19.41
C ALA A 180 -1.41 2.75 -18.26
N THR A 181 -0.97 1.63 -17.68
CA THR A 181 -1.64 0.97 -16.56
C THR A 181 -1.61 1.84 -15.29
N ILE A 182 -0.46 2.45 -14.97
CA ILE A 182 -0.35 3.36 -13.83
C ILE A 182 -1.26 4.58 -14.02
N LYS A 183 -1.33 5.16 -15.23
CA LYS A 183 -2.25 6.28 -15.51
C LYS A 183 -3.71 5.88 -15.34
N GLN A 184 -4.08 4.67 -15.74
CA GLN A 184 -5.43 4.16 -15.54
C GLN A 184 -5.75 4.01 -14.04
N ALA A 185 -4.82 3.50 -13.23
CA ALA A 185 -4.97 3.44 -11.78
C ALA A 185 -5.11 4.84 -11.14
N LEU A 186 -4.31 5.81 -11.59
CA LEU A 186 -4.41 7.21 -11.16
C LEU A 186 -5.71 7.89 -11.61
N HIS A 187 -6.28 7.50 -12.75
CA HIS A 187 -7.59 7.97 -13.18
C HIS A 187 -8.72 7.48 -12.27
N ILE A 188 -8.66 6.20 -11.87
CA ILE A 188 -9.62 5.60 -10.93
C ILE A 188 -9.45 6.21 -9.53
N ASN A 189 -8.22 6.35 -9.05
CA ASN A 189 -7.91 6.95 -7.76
C ASN A 189 -6.89 8.11 -7.90
N PRO A 190 -7.33 9.36 -8.12
CA PRO A 190 -6.42 10.51 -8.24
C PRO A 190 -5.60 10.82 -6.99
N LYS A 191 -5.96 10.24 -5.84
CA LYS A 191 -5.21 10.37 -4.58
C LYS A 191 -4.08 9.35 -4.44
N LEU A 192 -3.98 8.38 -5.35
CA LEU A 192 -2.98 7.33 -5.34
C LEU A 192 -1.56 7.93 -5.28
N LYS A 193 -0.71 7.37 -4.43
CA LYS A 193 0.71 7.74 -4.32
C LYS A 193 1.57 6.67 -4.96
N ILE A 194 2.42 7.08 -5.89
CA ILE A 194 3.36 6.19 -6.57
C ILE A 194 4.71 6.27 -5.89
N ILE A 195 5.23 5.12 -5.46
CA ILE A 195 6.56 4.94 -4.90
C ILE A 195 7.40 4.19 -5.93
N ALA A 196 8.63 4.62 -6.18
CA ALA A 196 9.51 4.01 -7.16
C ALA A 196 10.77 3.44 -6.51
N SER A 197 11.17 2.24 -6.90
CA SER A 197 12.39 1.58 -6.41
C SER A 197 13.21 1.01 -7.55
N PRO A 198 14.53 1.30 -7.64
CA PRO A 198 15.43 0.68 -8.61
C PRO A 198 16.03 -0.61 -8.04
N TRP A 199 16.15 -1.66 -8.87
CA TRP A 199 16.87 -2.90 -8.53
C TRP A 199 18.34 -2.84 -8.95
N SER A 200 18.63 -2.16 -10.04
CA SER A 200 20.01 -1.94 -10.54
C SER A 200 20.10 -0.64 -11.32
N PRO A 201 21.22 0.09 -11.24
CA PRO A 201 21.55 1.13 -12.22
C PRO A 201 21.95 0.49 -13.55
N PRO A 202 22.14 1.30 -14.63
CA PRO A 202 22.72 0.83 -15.88
C PRO A 202 24.03 0.05 -15.68
N ALA A 203 24.19 -1.05 -16.40
CA ALA A 203 25.31 -1.98 -16.23
C ALA A 203 26.68 -1.29 -16.35
N TRP A 204 26.82 -0.30 -17.21
CA TRP A 204 28.09 0.43 -17.42
C TRP A 204 28.53 1.26 -16.19
N MET A 205 27.61 1.58 -15.28
CA MET A 205 27.93 2.23 -14.00
C MET A 205 28.49 1.25 -12.96
N LYS A 206 28.36 -0.07 -13.18
CA LYS A 206 28.69 -1.10 -12.18
C LYS A 206 30.06 -1.72 -12.42
N THR A 207 30.63 -2.25 -11.34
CA THR A 207 31.98 -2.84 -11.34
C THR A 207 32.10 -4.08 -12.23
N ASN A 208 31.01 -4.86 -12.36
CA ASN A 208 30.95 -6.08 -13.17
C ASN A 208 30.28 -5.89 -14.53
N GLU A 209 29.86 -4.68 -14.88
CA GLU A 209 29.15 -4.34 -16.12
C GLU A 209 27.94 -5.25 -16.42
N SER A 210 27.21 -5.63 -15.35
CA SER A 210 26.01 -6.45 -15.40
C SER A 210 24.89 -5.82 -14.57
N LEU A 211 23.63 -6.06 -14.91
CA LEU A 211 22.49 -5.63 -14.10
C LEU A 211 22.37 -6.46 -12.81
N SER A 212 22.81 -7.74 -12.83
CA SER A 212 22.85 -8.61 -11.67
C SER A 212 24.13 -8.43 -10.88
N ARG A 213 24.05 -8.50 -9.53
CA ARG A 213 25.21 -8.41 -8.62
C ARG A 213 26.05 -7.14 -8.79
N GLY A 214 27.25 -7.12 -8.21
CA GLY A 214 28.23 -6.05 -8.37
C GLY A 214 27.92 -4.80 -7.57
N LYS A 215 28.75 -3.76 -7.76
CA LYS A 215 28.70 -2.51 -6.99
C LYS A 215 28.68 -1.31 -7.93
N LEU A 216 28.12 -0.20 -7.50
CA LEU A 216 28.29 1.07 -8.20
C LEU A 216 29.76 1.51 -8.16
N LYS A 217 30.34 1.82 -9.31
CA LYS A 217 31.65 2.50 -9.38
C LYS A 217 31.49 3.90 -8.78
N HIS A 218 32.29 4.23 -7.78
CA HIS A 218 32.16 5.49 -7.02
C HIS A 218 32.11 6.75 -7.92
N GLN A 219 32.86 6.74 -9.00
CA GLN A 219 32.89 7.84 -9.97
C GLN A 219 31.56 8.12 -10.67
N TYR A 220 30.55 7.27 -10.56
CA TYR A 220 29.25 7.41 -11.21
C TYR A 220 28.10 7.74 -10.22
N VAL A 221 28.42 8.20 -9.01
CA VAL A 221 27.38 8.63 -8.04
C VAL A 221 26.60 9.83 -8.57
N ASP A 222 27.26 10.80 -9.19
CA ASP A 222 26.63 11.98 -9.79
C ASP A 222 25.77 11.60 -11.01
N GLU A 223 26.26 10.70 -11.86
CA GLU A 223 25.50 10.18 -13.00
C GLU A 223 24.28 9.39 -12.56
N LEU A 224 24.39 8.58 -11.50
CA LEU A 224 23.24 7.84 -10.96
C LEU A 224 22.20 8.78 -10.36
N ALA A 225 22.61 9.82 -9.66
CA ALA A 225 21.70 10.85 -9.16
C ALA A 225 20.99 11.57 -10.33
N ALA A 226 21.71 11.90 -11.40
CA ALA A 226 21.13 12.50 -12.61
C ALA A 226 20.18 11.52 -13.33
N TYR A 227 20.51 10.23 -13.36
CA TYR A 227 19.66 9.18 -13.91
C TYR A 227 18.32 9.10 -13.12
N TYR A 228 18.35 9.04 -11.79
CA TYR A 228 17.12 9.01 -10.98
C TYR A 228 16.28 10.29 -11.13
N ARG A 229 16.92 11.45 -11.20
CA ARG A 229 16.21 12.69 -11.52
C ARG A 229 15.49 12.61 -12.87
N LYS A 230 16.17 12.11 -13.92
CA LYS A 230 15.58 11.93 -15.25
C LYS A 230 14.41 10.94 -15.22
N CYS A 231 14.50 9.85 -14.43
CA CYS A 231 13.38 8.92 -14.23
C CYS A 231 12.14 9.65 -13.68
N ILE A 232 12.31 10.40 -12.60
CA ILE A 232 11.23 11.17 -11.98
C ILE A 232 10.59 12.15 -12.98
N GLU A 233 11.43 12.89 -13.72
CA GLU A 233 10.96 13.85 -14.74
C GLU A 233 10.23 13.17 -15.90
N ALA A 234 10.74 12.01 -16.36
CA ALA A 234 10.14 11.27 -17.46
C ALA A 234 8.76 10.71 -17.08
N TYR A 235 8.62 10.14 -15.88
CA TYR A 235 7.32 9.70 -15.36
C TYR A 235 6.37 10.87 -15.14
N LYS A 236 6.85 12.00 -14.60
CA LYS A 236 6.05 13.22 -14.45
C LYS A 236 5.52 13.72 -15.81
N LYS A 237 6.35 13.67 -16.87
CA LYS A 237 5.93 14.01 -18.25
C LYS A 237 4.85 13.08 -18.77
N GLN A 238 4.78 11.84 -18.32
CA GLN A 238 3.69 10.90 -18.60
C GLN A 238 2.43 11.15 -17.76
N GLY A 239 2.43 12.15 -16.86
CA GLY A 239 1.32 12.41 -15.94
C GLY A 239 1.35 11.52 -14.69
N ILE A 240 2.48 10.90 -14.37
CA ILE A 240 2.68 10.03 -13.22
C ILE A 240 3.63 10.72 -12.23
N PRO A 241 3.11 11.42 -11.22
CA PRO A 241 3.95 12.03 -10.19
C PRO A 241 4.51 10.95 -9.24
N ILE A 242 5.83 10.86 -9.13
CA ILE A 242 6.49 9.99 -8.16
C ILE A 242 6.49 10.70 -6.79
N TYR A 243 5.75 10.14 -5.84
CA TYR A 243 5.66 10.68 -4.48
C TYR A 243 6.94 10.47 -3.68
N ALA A 244 7.48 9.25 -3.74
CA ALA A 244 8.72 8.88 -3.08
C ALA A 244 9.51 7.89 -3.93
N MET A 245 10.82 7.84 -3.72
CA MET A 245 11.64 6.78 -4.26
C MET A 245 12.62 6.26 -3.20
N THR A 246 12.95 4.97 -3.30
CA THR A 246 14.10 4.40 -2.61
C THR A 246 15.34 4.48 -3.52
N LEU A 247 16.52 4.44 -2.94
CA LEU A 247 17.76 4.64 -3.71
C LEU A 247 18.32 3.35 -4.28
N GLN A 248 17.98 2.22 -3.69
CA GLN A 248 18.33 0.88 -4.13
C GLN A 248 17.41 -0.12 -3.42
N ASN A 249 16.75 -0.98 -4.18
CA ASN A 249 16.09 -2.14 -3.62
C ASN A 249 17.15 -3.08 -3.03
N GLU A 250 16.96 -3.48 -1.77
CA GLU A 250 17.80 -4.44 -1.05
C GLU A 250 19.33 -4.22 -1.20
N PRO A 251 19.85 -3.09 -0.73
CA PRO A 251 21.24 -2.68 -1.00
C PRO A 251 22.31 -3.62 -0.43
N LEU A 252 21.95 -4.59 0.40
CA LEU A 252 22.87 -5.60 0.94
C LEU A 252 22.78 -6.95 0.19
N LEU A 253 21.93 -7.05 -0.84
CA LEU A 253 21.71 -8.27 -1.60
C LEU A 253 22.44 -8.25 -2.94
N GLU A 254 23.23 -9.30 -3.23
CA GLU A 254 23.85 -9.59 -4.53
C GLU A 254 23.35 -10.95 -5.04
N ILE A 255 22.54 -10.97 -6.07
CA ILE A 255 21.87 -12.16 -6.59
C ILE A 255 21.78 -12.15 -8.12
N ASP A 256 21.39 -13.28 -8.76
CA ASP A 256 21.41 -13.46 -10.22
C ASP A 256 20.17 -12.88 -10.95
N TYR A 257 19.54 -11.86 -10.38
CA TYR A 257 18.60 -10.96 -11.04
C TYR A 257 19.06 -9.51 -10.80
N PRO A 258 18.38 -8.47 -11.35
CA PRO A 258 18.82 -7.09 -11.12
C PRO A 258 19.00 -6.79 -9.64
N SER A 259 20.22 -6.47 -9.26
CA SER A 259 20.64 -6.24 -7.87
C SER A 259 21.96 -5.50 -7.83
N MET A 260 22.26 -4.86 -6.71
CA MET A 260 23.53 -4.19 -6.52
C MET A 260 23.83 -4.02 -5.03
N TYR A 261 25.03 -4.42 -4.60
CA TYR A 261 25.50 -4.06 -3.28
C TYR A 261 25.83 -2.56 -3.21
N MET A 262 25.20 -1.86 -2.29
CA MET A 262 25.45 -0.44 -2.02
C MET A 262 25.68 -0.25 -0.51
N PRO A 263 26.92 0.06 -0.07
CA PRO A 263 27.19 0.33 1.34
C PRO A 263 26.53 1.63 1.81
N PRO A 264 26.30 1.79 3.13
CA PRO A 264 25.57 2.94 3.67
C PRO A 264 26.23 4.28 3.33
N GLU A 265 27.56 4.36 3.28
CA GLU A 265 28.31 5.57 2.92
C GLU A 265 27.99 6.00 1.49
N GLN A 266 27.91 5.06 0.56
CA GLN A 266 27.60 5.33 -0.83
C GLN A 266 26.12 5.71 -1.00
N GLN A 267 25.19 5.06 -0.27
CA GLN A 267 23.79 5.47 -0.28
C GLN A 267 23.60 6.86 0.31
N ARG A 268 24.34 7.21 1.37
CA ARG A 268 24.37 8.57 1.94
C ARG A 268 24.82 9.60 0.91
N GLU A 269 25.93 9.35 0.23
CA GLU A 269 26.47 10.25 -0.82
C GLU A 269 25.47 10.44 -1.95
N LEU A 270 24.86 9.34 -2.42
CA LEU A 270 23.83 9.36 -3.45
C LEU A 270 22.58 10.15 -3.00
N ALA A 271 22.13 9.96 -1.75
CA ALA A 271 21.01 10.72 -1.20
C ALA A 271 21.28 12.23 -1.20
N ILE A 272 22.46 12.63 -0.75
CA ILE A 272 22.89 14.04 -0.71
C ILE A 272 22.95 14.63 -2.12
N THR A 273 23.54 13.91 -3.06
CA THR A 273 23.70 14.33 -4.45
C THR A 273 22.35 14.43 -5.16
N LEU A 274 21.50 13.42 -5.01
CA LEU A 274 20.15 13.41 -5.59
C LEU A 274 19.29 14.55 -5.01
N LYS A 275 19.36 14.79 -3.69
CA LYS A 275 18.62 15.89 -3.05
C LYS A 275 19.02 17.26 -3.60
N LYS A 276 20.29 17.46 -3.91
CA LYS A 276 20.80 18.68 -4.57
C LYS A 276 20.26 18.80 -5.99
N GLU A 277 20.34 17.73 -6.79
CA GLU A 277 19.78 17.68 -8.15
C GLU A 277 18.29 17.95 -8.15
N MET A 278 17.52 17.31 -7.27
CA MET A 278 16.08 17.53 -7.15
C MET A 278 15.74 18.99 -6.78
N LYS A 279 16.47 19.57 -5.84
CA LYS A 279 16.30 20.99 -5.47
C LYS A 279 16.56 21.93 -6.65
N LYS A 280 17.63 21.69 -7.41
CA LYS A 280 17.99 22.47 -8.61
C LYS A 280 16.91 22.41 -9.70
N HIS A 281 16.21 21.27 -9.81
CA HIS A 281 15.16 21.02 -10.81
C HIS A 281 13.73 21.18 -10.29
N VAL A 282 13.56 21.68 -9.07
CA VAL A 282 12.24 21.90 -8.42
C VAL A 282 11.41 20.60 -8.40
N ILE A 283 12.03 19.51 -7.94
CA ILE A 283 11.42 18.19 -7.76
C ILE A 283 11.10 17.97 -6.28
N ASP A 284 9.88 17.56 -5.98
CA ASP A 284 9.34 17.41 -4.61
C ASP A 284 9.22 15.94 -4.16
N THR A 285 9.77 15.00 -4.93
CA THR A 285 9.79 13.57 -4.59
C THR A 285 10.56 13.33 -3.30
N LYS A 286 10.02 12.50 -2.41
CA LYS A 286 10.68 12.10 -1.17
C LYS A 286 11.81 11.10 -1.44
N ILE A 287 12.88 11.15 -0.67
CA ILE A 287 13.95 10.15 -0.70
C ILE A 287 13.81 9.26 0.53
N TRP A 288 13.62 7.96 0.31
CA TRP A 288 13.64 6.97 1.38
C TRP A 288 14.91 6.14 1.28
N ILE A 289 15.59 6.02 2.41
CA ILE A 289 16.85 5.26 2.51
C ILE A 289 16.57 3.81 2.95
N TYR A 290 17.59 2.99 2.87
CA TYR A 290 17.63 1.60 3.27
C TYR A 290 16.91 0.69 2.28
N ASP A 291 15.59 0.44 2.42
CA ASP A 291 14.78 -0.44 1.57
C ASP A 291 15.21 -1.91 1.66
N HIS A 292 15.35 -2.43 2.90
CA HIS A 292 15.84 -3.78 3.18
C HIS A 292 15.34 -4.32 4.54
N ASN A 293 15.72 -5.57 4.87
CA ASN A 293 15.29 -6.32 6.03
C ASN A 293 15.73 -5.73 7.37
N ALA A 294 14.90 -5.93 8.41
CA ALA A 294 15.15 -5.39 9.76
C ALA A 294 16.51 -5.79 10.33
N SER A 295 17.03 -6.99 9.99
CA SER A 295 18.31 -7.52 10.50
C SER A 295 19.53 -6.64 10.19
N GLY A 296 19.54 -5.92 9.07
CA GLY A 296 20.66 -5.04 8.68
C GLY A 296 20.55 -3.59 9.15
N ALA A 297 19.41 -3.19 9.70
CA ALA A 297 19.04 -1.79 9.89
C ALA A 297 20.00 -1.00 10.78
N TRP A 298 20.42 -1.55 11.91
CA TRP A 298 21.33 -0.87 12.84
C TRP A 298 22.74 -0.64 12.30
N ASN A 299 23.20 -1.47 11.38
CA ASN A 299 24.50 -1.29 10.73
C ASN A 299 24.42 -0.36 9.51
N TYR A 300 23.24 -0.12 8.96
CA TYR A 300 23.06 0.62 7.72
C TYR A 300 22.50 2.03 7.91
N ILE A 301 21.49 2.19 8.75
CA ILE A 301 20.75 3.46 8.87
C ILE A 301 21.54 4.53 9.65
N PRO A 302 22.17 4.24 10.81
CA PRO A 302 22.93 5.24 11.56
C PRO A 302 24.08 5.88 10.77
N PRO A 303 24.91 5.17 9.98
CA PRO A 303 25.93 5.79 9.14
C PRO A 303 25.40 6.83 8.15
N ILE A 304 24.11 6.77 7.80
CA ILE A 304 23.46 7.76 6.93
C ILE A 304 22.85 8.90 7.75
N LEU A 305 22.09 8.60 8.79
CA LEU A 305 21.29 9.60 9.51
C LEU A 305 22.03 10.31 10.63
N ASP A 306 23.12 9.76 11.16
CA ASP A 306 23.99 10.46 12.11
C ASP A 306 24.84 11.52 11.40
N ASP A 307 25.02 11.42 10.08
CA ASP A 307 25.59 12.50 9.25
C ASP A 307 24.53 13.59 9.01
N LYS A 308 24.86 14.83 9.33
CA LYS A 308 23.91 15.96 9.19
C LYS A 308 23.38 16.15 7.77
N LYS A 309 24.20 15.96 6.73
CA LYS A 309 23.79 16.14 5.34
C LYS A 309 22.99 14.94 4.87
N GLY A 310 23.36 13.73 5.27
CA GLY A 310 22.62 12.51 5.02
C GLY A 310 21.23 12.57 5.63
N ASN A 311 21.13 13.00 6.90
CA ASN A 311 19.85 13.21 7.58
C ASN A 311 18.97 14.22 6.84
N GLN A 312 19.51 15.38 6.44
CA GLN A 312 18.75 16.39 5.70
C GLN A 312 18.33 15.93 4.29
N ALA A 313 19.02 14.97 3.70
CA ALA A 313 18.69 14.44 2.38
C ALA A 313 17.59 13.38 2.42
N ALA A 314 17.56 12.54 3.46
CA ALA A 314 16.58 11.50 3.64
C ALA A 314 15.27 12.03 4.23
N ASP A 315 14.13 11.70 3.61
CA ASP A 315 12.78 12.07 4.08
C ASP A 315 12.14 10.93 4.88
N GLY A 316 12.57 9.67 4.70
CA GLY A 316 12.03 8.50 5.38
C GLY A 316 12.95 7.28 5.27
N ILE A 317 12.53 6.21 5.90
CA ILE A 317 13.24 4.94 5.99
C ILE A 317 12.31 3.83 5.48
N ALA A 318 12.77 3.06 4.52
CA ALA A 318 12.06 1.95 3.94
C ALA A 318 12.57 0.62 4.50
N PHE A 319 11.65 -0.29 4.81
CA PHE A 319 11.93 -1.62 5.33
C PHE A 319 11.27 -2.71 4.50
N HIS A 320 11.93 -3.87 4.45
CA HIS A 320 11.36 -5.17 4.09
C HIS A 320 11.25 -6.06 5.34
N ASP A 321 10.50 -7.15 5.22
CA ASP A 321 10.25 -8.06 6.34
C ASP A 321 10.47 -9.53 5.95
N TYR A 322 11.61 -9.84 5.36
CA TYR A 322 12.02 -11.23 5.08
C TYR A 322 12.96 -11.77 6.16
N ASP A 323 13.60 -10.89 6.95
CA ASP A 323 14.54 -11.28 7.99
C ASP A 323 14.64 -10.21 9.10
N GLY A 324 14.82 -10.68 10.34
CA GLY A 324 15.01 -9.84 11.53
C GLY A 324 13.73 -9.59 12.34
N ASP A 325 13.88 -8.84 13.41
CA ASP A 325 12.79 -8.49 14.33
C ASP A 325 12.18 -7.13 13.96
N LEU A 326 10.86 -7.09 13.84
CA LEU A 326 10.12 -5.85 13.52
C LEU A 326 10.24 -4.77 14.61
N SER A 327 10.56 -5.11 15.85
CA SER A 327 10.79 -4.11 16.91
C SER A 327 11.87 -3.10 16.55
N VAL A 328 12.82 -3.51 15.70
CA VAL A 328 13.88 -2.64 15.14
C VAL A 328 13.29 -1.40 14.43
N MET A 329 12.15 -1.52 13.76
CA MET A 329 11.48 -0.37 13.14
C MET A 329 11.10 0.68 14.18
N ALA A 330 10.50 0.25 15.31
CA ALA A 330 10.13 1.14 16.40
C ALA A 330 11.35 1.75 17.09
N GLU A 331 12.43 0.97 17.25
CA GLU A 331 13.68 1.44 17.86
C GLU A 331 14.35 2.52 16.99
N ILE A 332 14.46 2.29 15.69
CA ILE A 332 14.96 3.24 14.69
C ILE A 332 14.06 4.49 14.68
N GLY A 333 12.74 4.32 14.72
CA GLY A 333 11.80 5.44 14.77
C GLY A 333 11.95 6.30 16.02
N ARG A 334 12.26 5.70 17.18
CA ARG A 334 12.58 6.47 18.40
C ARG A 334 13.89 7.22 18.31
N ARG A 335 14.90 6.66 17.62
CA ARG A 335 16.19 7.34 17.41
C ARG A 335 16.11 8.49 16.43
N TYR A 336 15.26 8.36 15.38
CA TYR A 336 15.10 9.37 14.31
C TYR A 336 13.62 9.75 14.16
N PRO A 337 13.03 10.43 15.16
CA PRO A 337 11.58 10.66 15.21
C PRO A 337 11.05 11.60 14.11
N GLU A 338 11.95 12.34 13.44
CA GLU A 338 11.63 13.19 12.31
C GLU A 338 11.52 12.42 10.97
N LYS A 339 11.88 11.12 10.94
CA LYS A 339 11.81 10.28 9.75
C LYS A 339 10.55 9.42 9.78
N SER A 340 9.83 9.40 8.65
CA SER A 340 8.74 8.44 8.48
C SER A 340 9.30 7.04 8.20
N ILE A 341 8.61 6.01 8.70
CA ILE A 341 8.96 4.61 8.48
C ILE A 341 7.93 4.00 7.53
N HIS A 342 8.40 3.22 6.58
CA HIS A 342 7.59 2.58 5.55
C HIS A 342 7.97 1.11 5.41
N LEU A 343 6.99 0.22 5.41
CA LEU A 343 7.22 -1.15 4.98
C LEU A 343 6.90 -1.23 3.49
N THR A 344 7.95 -1.27 2.68
CA THR A 344 7.88 -1.13 1.23
C THR A 344 7.74 -2.45 0.50
N GLU A 345 7.99 -3.57 1.19
CA GLU A 345 7.90 -4.88 0.55
C GLU A 345 7.71 -6.01 1.57
N ARG A 346 6.66 -6.80 1.40
CA ARG A 346 6.48 -8.13 1.99
C ARG A 346 5.21 -8.79 1.45
N SER A 347 5.32 -10.07 1.03
CA SER A 347 4.14 -10.91 0.84
C SER A 347 3.69 -11.49 2.19
N VAL A 348 2.38 -11.46 2.43
CA VAL A 348 1.76 -12.06 3.60
C VAL A 348 0.45 -12.73 3.20
N TRP A 349 -0.03 -13.69 3.99
CA TRP A 349 -1.29 -14.39 3.73
C TRP A 349 -1.97 -14.86 5.01
N GLY A 350 -3.28 -15.13 4.90
CA GLY A 350 -4.10 -15.62 6.01
C GLY A 350 -4.21 -14.64 7.18
N THR A 351 -4.78 -15.10 8.27
CA THR A 351 -4.91 -14.30 9.50
C THR A 351 -3.56 -14.03 10.17
N GLU A 352 -2.58 -14.90 9.98
CA GLU A 352 -1.21 -14.65 10.43
C GLU A 352 -0.59 -13.46 9.67
N GLY A 353 -0.82 -13.40 8.36
CA GLY A 353 -0.39 -12.28 7.54
C GLY A 353 -1.10 -10.97 7.89
N ALA A 354 -2.39 -11.01 8.19
CA ALA A 354 -3.12 -9.83 8.67
C ALA A 354 -2.58 -9.33 10.02
N ASP A 355 -2.24 -10.24 10.94
CA ASP A 355 -1.59 -9.87 12.19
C ASP A 355 -0.19 -9.25 11.93
N ARG A 356 0.54 -9.77 10.95
CA ARG A 356 1.84 -9.18 10.56
C ARG A 356 1.67 -7.74 10.05
N ILE A 357 0.63 -7.44 9.26
CA ILE A 357 0.30 -6.06 8.86
C ILE A 357 0.00 -5.19 10.09
N ALA A 358 -0.77 -5.69 11.04
CA ALA A 358 -1.04 -4.97 12.30
C ALA A 358 0.26 -4.67 13.05
N GLN A 359 1.21 -5.60 13.10
CA GLN A 359 2.50 -5.39 13.74
C GLN A 359 3.36 -4.33 13.03
N TYR A 360 3.32 -4.23 11.69
CA TYR A 360 4.01 -3.14 10.98
C TYR A 360 3.56 -1.77 11.50
N PHE A 361 2.25 -1.57 11.60
CA PHE A 361 1.72 -0.30 12.09
C PHE A 361 1.97 -0.08 13.57
N ARG A 362 1.97 -1.13 14.39
CA ARG A 362 2.34 -1.04 15.81
C ARG A 362 3.81 -0.71 16.01
N ASN A 363 4.68 -1.08 15.07
CA ASN A 363 6.10 -0.76 15.05
C ASN A 363 6.45 0.52 14.27
N GLY A 364 5.46 1.38 14.02
CA GLY A 364 5.69 2.74 13.52
C GLY A 364 5.61 2.91 12.01
N ALA A 365 5.31 1.87 11.22
CA ALA A 365 5.14 2.01 9.79
C ALA A 365 3.98 2.95 9.45
N SER A 366 4.24 3.90 8.55
CA SER A 366 3.24 4.81 7.97
C SER A 366 2.57 4.23 6.71
N SER A 367 3.17 3.21 6.12
CA SER A 367 2.61 2.50 4.96
C SER A 367 3.04 1.04 4.95
N TYR A 368 2.28 0.23 4.22
CA TYR A 368 2.61 -1.15 3.86
C TYR A 368 2.34 -1.38 2.38
N ASN A 369 3.28 -2.03 1.69
CA ASN A 369 3.14 -2.48 0.31
C ASN A 369 3.36 -4.00 0.22
N ALA A 370 2.36 -4.70 -0.33
CA ALA A 370 2.49 -6.10 -0.68
C ALA A 370 3.41 -6.30 -1.90
N TRP A 371 4.04 -7.43 -2.00
CA TRP A 371 4.88 -7.87 -3.12
C TRP A 371 4.53 -9.32 -3.48
N VAL A 372 3.97 -9.62 -4.65
CA VAL A 372 3.56 -8.80 -5.79
C VAL A 372 2.02 -8.80 -5.92
N THR A 373 1.45 -8.00 -6.86
CA THR A 373 -0.01 -7.90 -6.98
C THR A 373 -0.62 -9.08 -7.72
N MET A 374 -0.08 -9.48 -8.87
CA MET A 374 -0.67 -10.53 -9.72
C MET A 374 0.40 -11.37 -10.42
N LEU A 375 0.25 -12.69 -10.32
CA LEU A 375 0.92 -13.67 -11.19
C LEU A 375 -0.11 -14.53 -11.91
N ASP A 376 0.33 -15.24 -12.95
CA ASP A 376 -0.50 -16.24 -13.61
C ASP A 376 -0.51 -17.58 -12.84
N SER A 377 -1.51 -18.44 -13.13
CA SER A 377 -1.68 -19.74 -12.45
C SER A 377 -0.55 -20.75 -12.72
N HIS A 378 0.27 -20.52 -13.75
CA HIS A 378 1.47 -21.31 -14.03
C HIS A 378 2.74 -20.72 -13.46
N ILE A 379 2.68 -19.52 -12.83
CA ILE A 379 3.80 -18.85 -12.16
C ILE A 379 5.00 -18.66 -13.11
N GLN A 380 4.75 -18.10 -14.30
CA GLN A 380 5.77 -18.07 -15.37
C GLN A 380 6.50 -16.73 -15.51
N THR A 381 5.97 -15.65 -14.95
CA THR A 381 6.46 -14.30 -15.21
C THR A 381 7.38 -13.77 -14.10
N HIS A 382 8.41 -14.54 -13.72
CA HIS A 382 9.40 -14.13 -12.74
C HIS A 382 10.76 -14.78 -12.97
N HIS A 383 11.80 -14.18 -12.38
CA HIS A 383 13.16 -14.70 -12.29
C HIS A 383 13.57 -15.03 -10.84
N TRP A 384 12.64 -14.92 -9.88
CA TRP A 384 12.89 -15.34 -8.51
C TRP A 384 13.31 -16.83 -8.49
N ILE A 385 14.40 -17.15 -7.77
CA ILE A 385 14.98 -18.50 -7.74
C ILE A 385 14.16 -19.50 -6.94
N GLY A 386 13.23 -19.02 -6.10
CA GLY A 386 12.31 -19.84 -5.34
C GLY A 386 10.93 -19.94 -6.01
N THR A 387 9.96 -20.49 -5.29
CA THR A 387 8.56 -20.38 -5.68
C THR A 387 8.00 -19.13 -5.05
N PRO A 388 7.38 -18.24 -5.86
CA PRO A 388 6.75 -17.04 -5.34
C PRO A 388 5.66 -17.36 -4.33
N ASP A 389 5.56 -16.50 -3.33
CA ASP A 389 4.44 -16.48 -2.40
C ASP A 389 3.13 -16.14 -3.15
N PRO A 390 1.95 -16.53 -2.62
CA PRO A 390 0.68 -16.14 -3.20
C PRO A 390 0.55 -14.62 -3.29
N THR A 391 0.05 -14.15 -4.42
CA THR A 391 -0.22 -12.75 -4.72
C THR A 391 -1.64 -12.36 -4.33
N LEU A 392 -2.02 -11.09 -4.51
CA LEU A 392 -3.40 -10.64 -4.24
C LEU A 392 -4.38 -11.22 -5.26
N PHE A 393 -3.96 -11.29 -6.53
CA PHE A 393 -4.71 -11.88 -7.63
C PHE A 393 -3.90 -12.93 -8.36
N ILE A 394 -4.61 -13.90 -8.92
CA ILE A 394 -4.04 -14.91 -9.81
C ILE A 394 -4.82 -14.86 -11.10
N GLN A 395 -4.12 -14.72 -12.23
CA GLN A 395 -4.69 -14.79 -13.56
C GLN A 395 -4.65 -16.22 -14.06
N ASP A 396 -5.71 -16.68 -14.71
CA ASP A 396 -5.70 -17.96 -15.43
C ASP A 396 -4.72 -17.86 -16.61
N ALA A 397 -3.69 -18.70 -16.62
CA ALA A 397 -2.66 -18.68 -17.66
C ALA A 397 -3.18 -19.06 -19.06
N ILE A 398 -4.32 -19.80 -19.13
CA ILE A 398 -4.95 -20.24 -20.38
C ILE A 398 -6.00 -19.24 -20.86
N ASN A 399 -6.79 -18.69 -19.93
CA ASN A 399 -7.82 -17.70 -20.23
C ASN A 399 -7.54 -16.41 -19.46
N PRO A 400 -6.79 -15.45 -20.01
CA PRO A 400 -6.36 -14.25 -19.33
C PRO A 400 -7.50 -13.37 -18.78
N ASP A 401 -8.71 -13.42 -19.32
CA ASP A 401 -9.88 -12.70 -18.79
C ASP A 401 -10.48 -13.35 -17.54
N ARG A 402 -10.07 -14.57 -17.21
CA ARG A 402 -10.41 -15.23 -15.96
C ARG A 402 -9.31 -14.97 -14.93
N TYR A 403 -9.69 -14.49 -13.78
CA TYR A 403 -8.78 -14.31 -12.65
C TYR A 403 -9.55 -14.48 -11.33
N TRP A 404 -8.84 -14.65 -10.25
CA TRP A 404 -9.42 -14.70 -8.92
C TRP A 404 -8.52 -14.02 -7.90
N ASN A 405 -9.11 -13.52 -6.86
CA ASN A 405 -8.40 -13.03 -5.68
C ASN A 405 -8.28 -14.14 -4.64
N ILE A 406 -7.24 -14.07 -3.84
CA ILE A 406 -7.05 -14.94 -2.69
C ILE A 406 -7.47 -14.22 -1.39
N PRO A 407 -7.67 -14.93 -0.27
CA PRO A 407 -8.23 -14.34 0.95
C PRO A 407 -7.49 -13.11 1.46
N ILE A 408 -6.16 -13.04 1.30
CA ILE A 408 -5.38 -11.87 1.76
C ILE A 408 -5.77 -10.57 1.07
N TYR A 409 -6.31 -10.62 -0.14
CA TYR A 409 -6.89 -9.45 -0.80
C TYR A 409 -7.98 -8.82 0.08
N HIS A 410 -8.94 -9.63 0.54
CA HIS A 410 -10.03 -9.17 1.41
C HIS A 410 -9.51 -8.75 2.78
N MET A 411 -8.57 -9.50 3.37
CA MET A 411 -7.97 -9.18 4.66
C MET A 411 -7.17 -7.87 4.63
N THR A 412 -6.48 -7.60 3.52
CA THR A 412 -5.83 -6.30 3.29
C THR A 412 -6.88 -5.19 3.20
N GLY A 413 -8.02 -5.48 2.58
CA GLY A 413 -9.19 -4.59 2.52
C GLY A 413 -9.75 -4.20 3.89
N ASN A 414 -9.62 -5.06 4.91
CA ASN A 414 -9.98 -4.72 6.29
C ASN A 414 -9.17 -3.53 6.84
N PHE A 415 -8.00 -3.27 6.29
CA PHE A 415 -7.20 -2.10 6.61
C PHE A 415 -7.39 -0.99 5.57
N SER A 416 -7.09 -1.25 4.30
CA SER A 416 -6.96 -0.23 3.27
C SER A 416 -8.26 0.51 2.94
N LYS A 417 -9.42 -0.15 3.06
CA LYS A 417 -10.74 0.44 2.80
C LYS A 417 -11.22 1.37 3.91
N PHE A 418 -10.69 1.23 5.13
CA PHE A 418 -11.24 1.88 6.32
C PHE A 418 -10.26 2.82 7.02
N VAL A 419 -8.95 2.62 6.84
CA VAL A 419 -7.91 3.48 7.42
C VAL A 419 -7.51 4.54 6.40
N ASP A 420 -8.01 5.75 6.60
CA ASP A 420 -7.78 6.86 5.67
C ASP A 420 -6.33 7.37 5.71
N ARG A 421 -5.84 7.90 4.58
CA ARG A 421 -4.60 8.66 4.58
C ARG A 421 -4.71 9.82 5.57
N GLY A 422 -3.69 9.99 6.42
CA GLY A 422 -3.68 10.96 7.50
C GLY A 422 -4.26 10.46 8.82
N ALA A 423 -4.86 9.27 8.85
CA ALA A 423 -5.24 8.62 10.09
C ALA A 423 -4.05 8.52 11.05
N LYS A 424 -4.29 8.63 12.34
CA LYS A 424 -3.27 8.40 13.36
C LYS A 424 -3.41 6.98 13.93
N ARG A 425 -2.33 6.21 13.96
CA ARG A 425 -2.34 5.03 14.80
C ARG A 425 -2.53 5.49 16.25
N ILE A 426 -3.47 4.90 16.97
CA ILE A 426 -3.79 5.24 18.36
C ILE A 426 -3.46 4.06 19.28
N GLU A 427 -3.35 4.34 20.59
CA GLU A 427 -3.02 3.29 21.56
C GLU A 427 -4.14 2.25 21.66
N SER A 428 -3.74 0.99 21.65
CA SER A 428 -4.55 -0.16 22.04
C SER A 428 -3.65 -1.27 22.55
N ASN A 429 -4.08 -2.03 23.56
CA ASN A 429 -3.35 -3.22 23.99
C ASN A 429 -3.37 -4.26 22.86
N TYR A 430 -2.22 -4.88 22.56
CA TYR A 430 -2.10 -5.79 21.40
C TYR A 430 -2.98 -7.03 21.49
N GLY A 431 -3.19 -7.58 22.69
CA GLY A 431 -3.89 -8.84 22.90
C GLY A 431 -2.95 -10.05 22.84
N SER A 432 -3.47 -11.17 22.37
CA SER A 432 -2.71 -12.44 22.31
C SER A 432 -3.10 -13.24 21.05
N LYS A 433 -2.13 -13.89 20.44
CA LYS A 433 -2.36 -14.84 19.31
C LYS A 433 -3.21 -16.05 19.72
N ASN A 434 -3.32 -16.34 21.02
CA ASN A 434 -4.20 -17.40 21.54
C ASN A 434 -5.66 -16.94 21.75
N THR A 435 -5.94 -15.66 21.53
CA THR A 435 -7.27 -15.06 21.57
C THR A 435 -7.46 -14.16 20.36
N VAL A 436 -7.33 -12.85 20.52
CA VAL A 436 -7.37 -11.88 19.45
C VAL A 436 -6.21 -10.91 19.55
N THR A 437 -5.72 -10.46 18.40
CA THR A 437 -4.75 -9.36 18.28
C THR A 437 -5.41 -8.18 17.56
N ASN A 438 -4.83 -6.98 17.62
CA ASN A 438 -5.44 -5.82 17.00
C ASN A 438 -4.47 -4.68 16.73
N VAL A 439 -4.94 -3.70 15.95
CA VAL A 439 -4.39 -2.36 15.83
C VAL A 439 -5.53 -1.36 15.61
N SER A 440 -5.40 -0.15 16.17
CA SER A 440 -6.45 0.86 16.11
C SER A 440 -5.95 2.19 15.55
N PHE A 441 -6.86 2.91 14.87
CA PHE A 441 -6.58 4.15 14.17
C PHE A 441 -7.69 5.18 14.44
N LEU A 442 -7.32 6.46 14.44
CA LEU A 442 -8.23 7.58 14.43
C LEU A 442 -8.13 8.28 13.07
N ASN A 443 -9.19 8.19 12.28
CA ASN A 443 -9.29 8.82 10.97
C ASN A 443 -9.42 10.35 11.06
N PRO A 444 -9.11 11.09 9.97
CA PRO A 444 -9.30 12.54 9.92
C PRO A 444 -10.75 12.99 10.17
N ASP A 445 -11.75 12.16 9.81
CA ASP A 445 -13.17 12.39 10.06
C ASP A 445 -13.60 12.14 11.52
N GLN A 446 -12.63 11.80 12.39
CA GLN A 446 -12.82 11.44 13.78
C GLN A 446 -13.51 10.07 13.99
N SER A 447 -13.63 9.23 12.98
CA SER A 447 -14.00 7.83 13.20
C SER A 447 -12.82 7.04 13.75
N ILE A 448 -13.08 6.10 14.67
CA ILE A 448 -12.12 5.11 15.13
C ILE A 448 -12.30 3.85 14.29
N VAL A 449 -11.18 3.28 13.85
CA VAL A 449 -11.10 2.01 13.15
C VAL A 449 -10.24 1.07 13.96
N SER A 450 -10.78 -0.06 14.41
CA SER A 450 -10.02 -1.14 15.04
C SER A 450 -10.08 -2.36 14.14
N VAL A 451 -8.91 -2.83 13.70
CA VAL A 451 -8.79 -4.11 12.99
C VAL A 451 -8.39 -5.16 14.00
N VAL A 452 -9.24 -6.16 14.17
CA VAL A 452 -9.08 -7.25 15.14
C VAL A 452 -8.92 -8.56 14.39
N ILE A 453 -7.98 -9.39 14.80
CA ILE A 453 -7.59 -10.62 14.12
C ILE A 453 -7.73 -11.81 15.06
N ASN A 454 -8.50 -12.80 14.67
CA ASN A 454 -8.61 -14.10 15.32
C ASN A 454 -7.85 -15.15 14.51
N GLN A 455 -6.65 -15.51 14.97
CA GLN A 455 -5.82 -16.56 14.35
C GLN A 455 -6.17 -17.97 14.85
N THR A 456 -7.07 -18.09 15.85
CA THR A 456 -7.39 -19.38 16.47
C THR A 456 -8.40 -20.18 15.64
N SER A 457 -8.54 -21.45 15.94
CA SER A 457 -9.54 -22.34 15.30
C SER A 457 -10.93 -22.29 15.96
N SER A 458 -11.15 -21.37 16.89
CA SER A 458 -12.44 -21.18 17.58
C SER A 458 -12.88 -19.72 17.57
N ASP A 459 -14.17 -19.51 17.67
CA ASP A 459 -14.74 -18.18 17.84
C ASP A 459 -14.26 -17.54 19.14
N GLN A 460 -14.00 -16.24 19.12
CA GLN A 460 -13.52 -15.48 20.27
C GLN A 460 -14.50 -14.40 20.64
N THR A 461 -14.89 -14.37 21.91
CA THR A 461 -15.70 -13.28 22.50
C THR A 461 -14.80 -12.34 23.27
N PHE A 462 -14.95 -11.04 23.04
CA PHE A 462 -14.16 -9.98 23.69
C PHE A 462 -14.96 -8.68 23.77
N HIS A 463 -14.50 -7.76 24.61
CA HIS A 463 -15.01 -6.39 24.63
C HIS A 463 -13.99 -5.44 23.98
N VAL A 464 -14.49 -4.39 23.33
CA VAL A 464 -13.70 -3.22 22.98
C VAL A 464 -14.19 -2.07 23.86
N VAL A 465 -13.24 -1.47 24.58
CA VAL A 465 -13.50 -0.36 25.49
C VAL A 465 -12.77 0.88 24.96
N SER A 466 -13.52 1.94 24.73
CA SER A 466 -12.97 3.23 24.35
C SER A 466 -13.61 4.32 25.20
N GLU A 467 -12.80 5.00 26.01
CA GLU A 467 -13.23 6.00 26.99
C GLU A 467 -14.29 5.45 27.98
N ASP A 468 -15.51 6.01 27.98
CA ASP A 468 -16.63 5.61 28.84
C ASP A 468 -17.61 4.65 28.15
N LYS A 469 -17.29 4.19 26.93
CA LYS A 469 -18.14 3.30 26.12
C LYS A 469 -17.46 1.96 25.86
N GLN A 470 -18.29 0.97 25.57
CA GLN A 470 -17.84 -0.37 25.17
C GLN A 470 -18.85 -1.03 24.22
N PHE A 471 -18.38 -2.03 23.48
CA PHE A 471 -19.22 -3.02 22.82
C PHE A 471 -18.65 -4.42 23.02
N GLU A 472 -19.52 -5.42 22.99
CA GLU A 472 -19.14 -6.84 22.95
C GLU A 472 -19.15 -7.31 21.49
N ALA A 473 -18.18 -8.12 21.13
CA ALA A 473 -18.07 -8.72 19.81
C ALA A 473 -17.71 -10.20 19.91
N VAL A 474 -18.23 -10.97 18.95
CA VAL A 474 -17.79 -12.34 18.68
C VAL A 474 -17.16 -12.33 17.30
N ILE A 475 -15.90 -12.71 17.21
CA ILE A 475 -15.19 -12.86 15.94
C ILE A 475 -15.00 -14.35 15.62
N PRO A 476 -15.48 -14.83 14.46
CA PRO A 476 -15.35 -16.24 14.08
C PRO A 476 -13.89 -16.69 14.02
N ALA A 477 -13.68 -18.00 14.10
CA ALA A 477 -12.38 -18.63 13.87
C ALA A 477 -11.76 -18.16 12.55
N LYS A 478 -10.43 -17.97 12.51
CA LYS A 478 -9.67 -17.66 11.30
C LYS A 478 -10.23 -16.46 10.51
N THR A 479 -10.55 -15.38 11.24
CA THR A 479 -11.24 -14.19 10.69
C THR A 479 -10.51 -12.90 11.07
N VAL A 480 -10.48 -11.95 10.14
CA VAL A 480 -10.13 -10.55 10.36
C VAL A 480 -11.40 -9.72 10.38
N ALA A 481 -11.55 -8.88 11.39
CA ALA A 481 -12.71 -8.00 11.56
C ALA A 481 -12.28 -6.54 11.60
N THR A 482 -13.00 -5.68 10.91
CA THR A 482 -12.89 -4.23 11.06
C THR A 482 -14.10 -3.71 11.78
N TYR A 483 -13.88 -2.98 12.88
CA TYR A 483 -14.88 -2.27 13.65
C TYR A 483 -14.67 -0.78 13.46
N LYS A 484 -15.71 -0.06 13.01
CA LYS A 484 -15.66 1.39 12.77
C LYS A 484 -16.81 2.08 13.53
N TRP A 485 -16.46 3.11 14.32
CA TRP A 485 -17.43 3.91 15.09
C TRP A 485 -16.97 5.36 15.20
N ASP A 486 -17.88 6.26 15.51
CA ASP A 486 -17.58 7.66 15.72
C ASP A 486 -16.95 7.89 17.10
N HIS A 487 -15.81 8.59 17.12
CA HIS A 487 -15.19 9.12 18.33
C HIS A 487 -15.70 10.52 18.55
N LYS A 488 -16.58 10.71 19.48
CA LYS A 488 -17.13 12.01 19.91
C LYS A 488 -17.61 12.99 18.84
N LYS A 489 -18.79 13.41 19.06
CA LYS A 489 -19.20 14.80 18.94
C LYS A 489 -19.82 15.24 20.26
#